data_bbe8115a18b3952265d6a65fe0ba9fc0
#
_entry.id   bbe8115a18b3952265d6a65fe0ba9fc0
#
_cell.length_a   1.000
_cell.length_b   1.000
_cell.length_c   1.000
_cell.angle_alpha   90.00
_cell.angle_beta   90.00
_cell.angle_gamma   90.00
#
_symmetry.space_group_name_H-M   'P 1'
#
loop_
_entity.id
_entity.type
_entity.pdbx_description
1 polymer ?
#
loop_
_entity_poly.entity_id
_entity_poly.type
_entity_poly.pdbx_seq_one_letter_code
_entity_poly.pdbx_strand_id
1 'polypeptide(L)'
;MNFRRGLHRIGSLLSTILFALAFASAAMARHKERTLDEIKTEAIKRAENGMYPLIGLDPADVREAFASIKTTDKDEWAAAFMAVADRYMAEATSLEKSDPAKANADYIRAWRIYSFGRWPVPASPGKQRAYANAIEAFRAHARFWDPPLEIVRIPFEGSEIVGYLRLPKNAPGPVPLVLAISGLDSRKEDLSENFSAILPYGIGFFAVDGPGTGQAPIKVSPTADRMFSRVLDYLQTRPEVDKGRIAVHGVSWGAYWGTKLAIAERARLKAVSVQSPPVHLFFQKEYMLNSMFGNREYLFDHAPAFMSIIEGVNSLDDMVARFPELSLVQQQLLAKPSAPMLIVAGALDTQVPISDAYLLLSNGDVPKEAWINPQGGHLGRQVKVWPDPVIFRQVIIPWLVRKLGVEAGGKEARM
;
A
#
# COMPACT_ATOMS: atom_id res chain seq x y z
N MET A 1 37.81 44.77 27.64
CA MET A 1 37.51 43.49 28.34
C MET A 1 36.30 42.79 27.72
N ASN A 2 36.31 42.43 26.41
CA ASN A 2 35.16 41.83 25.69
C ASN A 2 35.54 40.90 24.52
N PHE A 3 36.75 40.31 24.52
CA PHE A 3 37.22 39.45 23.43
C PHE A 3 37.17 37.93 23.75
N ARG A 4 36.88 37.54 24.99
CA ARG A 4 36.86 36.11 25.37
C ARG A 4 35.51 35.39 25.34
N ARG A 5 34.36 36.13 25.12
CA ARG A 5 33.02 35.51 25.06
C ARG A 5 32.61 35.03 23.66
N GLY A 6 33.30 35.45 22.60
CA GLY A 6 32.96 35.04 21.20
C GLY A 6 33.48 33.66 20.81
N LEU A 7 34.65 33.27 21.34
CA LEU A 7 35.27 31.97 20.95
C LEU A 7 34.58 30.75 21.56
N HIS A 8 33.94 30.88 22.72
CA HIS A 8 33.22 29.74 23.33
C HIS A 8 31.90 29.41 22.63
N ARG A 9 31.25 30.36 21.96
CA ARG A 9 30.00 30.09 21.21
C ARG A 9 30.26 29.45 19.84
N ILE A 10 31.35 29.79 19.18
CA ILE A 10 31.72 29.17 17.88
C ILE A 10 32.22 27.72 18.08
N GLY A 11 32.98 27.47 19.13
CA GLY A 11 33.42 26.09 19.46
C GLY A 11 32.27 25.13 19.83
N SER A 12 31.24 25.66 20.50
CA SER A 12 30.05 24.85 20.87
C SER A 12 29.19 24.52 19.64
N LEU A 13 29.01 25.43 18.69
CA LEU A 13 28.25 25.16 17.45
C LEU A 13 28.99 24.16 16.53
N LEU A 14 30.29 24.31 16.36
CA LEU A 14 31.11 23.38 15.57
C LEU A 14 31.15 21.99 16.18
N SER A 15 31.21 21.89 17.52
CA SER A 15 31.17 20.61 18.22
C SER A 15 29.82 19.89 18.08
N THR A 16 28.71 20.65 18.11
CA THR A 16 27.34 20.10 17.94
C THR A 16 27.10 19.63 16.51
N ILE A 17 27.62 20.35 15.51
CA ILE A 17 27.50 19.97 14.09
C ILE A 17 28.38 18.74 13.78
N LEU A 18 29.58 18.67 14.31
CA LEU A 18 30.45 17.48 14.18
C LEU A 18 29.87 16.26 14.89
N PHE A 19 29.24 16.42 16.04
CA PHE A 19 28.56 15.33 16.75
C PHE A 19 27.32 14.84 15.97
N ALA A 20 26.52 15.74 15.39
CA ALA A 20 25.35 15.38 14.58
C ALA A 20 25.75 14.66 13.29
N LEU A 21 26.83 15.09 12.62
CA LEU A 21 27.38 14.44 11.43
C LEU A 21 28.00 13.07 11.77
N ALA A 22 28.67 12.93 12.93
CA ALA A 22 29.22 11.67 13.38
C ALA A 22 28.13 10.65 13.76
N PHE A 23 27.00 11.09 14.35
CA PHE A 23 25.87 10.23 14.64
C PHE A 23 25.12 9.79 13.38
N ALA A 24 24.92 10.66 12.41
CA ALA A 24 24.34 10.30 11.11
C ALA A 24 25.24 9.31 10.35
N SER A 25 26.56 9.53 10.34
CA SER A 25 27.54 8.60 9.75
C SER A 25 27.61 7.27 10.50
N ALA A 26 27.49 7.26 11.84
CA ALA A 26 27.52 6.03 12.64
C ALA A 26 26.22 5.23 12.53
N ALA A 27 25.06 5.86 12.33
CA ALA A 27 23.80 5.19 12.01
C ALA A 27 23.86 4.56 10.63
N MET A 28 24.38 5.25 9.62
CA MET A 28 24.60 4.71 8.29
C MET A 28 25.67 3.62 8.25
N ALA A 29 26.69 3.66 9.10
CA ALA A 29 27.74 2.63 9.18
C ALA A 29 27.27 1.29 9.78
N ARG A 30 26.12 1.24 10.46
CA ARG A 30 25.50 0.00 10.98
C ARG A 30 24.60 -0.68 9.95
N HIS A 31 24.35 -0.01 8.83
CA HIS A 31 23.39 -0.43 7.84
C HIS A 31 24.09 -1.19 6.72
N LYS A 32 23.91 -2.49 6.67
CA LYS A 32 24.37 -3.33 5.56
C LYS A 32 23.18 -3.66 4.67
N GLU A 33 23.10 -3.00 3.52
CA GLU A 33 22.18 -3.35 2.45
C GLU A 33 22.37 -4.83 2.05
N ARG A 34 21.29 -5.50 1.62
CA ARG A 34 21.42 -6.86 1.09
C ARG A 34 22.25 -6.88 -0.18
N THR A 35 23.15 -7.85 -0.26
CA THR A 35 23.83 -8.18 -1.54
C THR A 35 22.81 -8.75 -2.53
N LEU A 36 23.17 -8.77 -3.82
CA LEU A 36 22.33 -9.38 -4.85
C LEU A 36 21.98 -10.85 -4.53
N ASP A 37 22.95 -11.61 -4.04
CA ASP A 37 22.74 -13.02 -3.70
C ASP A 37 21.82 -13.19 -2.49
N GLU A 38 21.93 -12.33 -1.48
CA GLU A 38 21.00 -12.29 -0.35
C GLU A 38 19.58 -11.92 -0.81
N ILE A 39 19.43 -10.99 -1.77
CA ILE A 39 18.12 -10.60 -2.35
C ILE A 39 17.51 -11.78 -3.10
N LYS A 40 18.27 -12.43 -3.98
CA LYS A 40 17.82 -13.61 -4.74
C LYS A 40 17.37 -14.73 -3.81
N THR A 41 18.21 -15.07 -2.84
CA THR A 41 17.92 -16.12 -1.85
C THR A 41 16.64 -15.84 -1.07
N GLU A 42 16.50 -14.62 -0.54
CA GLU A 42 15.31 -14.24 0.22
C GLU A 42 14.05 -14.20 -0.67
N ALA A 43 14.14 -13.71 -1.90
CA ALA A 43 13.01 -13.66 -2.82
C ALA A 43 12.55 -15.07 -3.20
N ILE A 44 13.46 -15.99 -3.55
CA ILE A 44 13.12 -17.39 -3.84
C ILE A 44 12.44 -18.04 -2.64
N LYS A 45 12.99 -17.87 -1.41
CA LYS A 45 12.39 -18.35 -0.18
C LYS A 45 10.97 -17.80 0.03
N ARG A 46 10.75 -16.52 -0.26
CA ARG A 46 9.42 -15.91 -0.15
C ARG A 46 8.44 -16.50 -1.16
N ALA A 47 8.86 -16.72 -2.41
CA ALA A 47 8.03 -17.37 -3.42
C ALA A 47 7.64 -18.80 -2.99
N GLU A 48 8.59 -19.59 -2.49
CA GLU A 48 8.38 -20.97 -2.01
C GLU A 48 7.42 -21.04 -0.81
N ASN A 49 7.36 -19.99 0.00
CA ASN A 49 6.50 -19.94 1.19
C ASN A 49 5.24 -19.08 1.02
N GLY A 50 4.96 -18.58 -0.19
CA GLY A 50 3.82 -17.71 -0.46
C GLY A 50 3.85 -16.40 0.34
N MET A 51 5.04 -15.85 0.55
CA MET A 51 5.25 -14.63 1.33
C MET A 51 5.30 -13.38 0.44
N TYR A 52 4.77 -12.28 0.96
CA TYR A 52 4.84 -10.99 0.28
C TYR A 52 6.29 -10.53 0.03
N PRO A 53 6.63 -9.94 -1.12
CA PRO A 53 5.75 -9.54 -2.23
C PRO A 53 5.58 -10.60 -3.34
N LEU A 54 5.93 -11.86 -3.09
CA LEU A 54 5.92 -12.93 -4.08
C LEU A 54 4.72 -13.90 -3.92
N ILE A 55 3.64 -13.45 -3.26
CA ILE A 55 2.43 -14.25 -3.12
C ILE A 55 1.88 -14.62 -4.51
N GLY A 56 1.74 -15.93 -4.75
CA GLY A 56 1.18 -16.47 -5.99
C GLY A 56 2.11 -16.40 -7.21
N LEU A 57 3.40 -16.07 -7.04
CA LEU A 57 4.41 -16.32 -8.05
C LEU A 57 4.92 -17.75 -7.95
N ASP A 58 5.12 -18.38 -9.11
CA ASP A 58 5.76 -19.68 -9.18
C ASP A 58 7.27 -19.52 -8.88
N PRO A 59 7.82 -20.27 -7.91
CA PRO A 59 9.25 -20.21 -7.62
C PRO A 59 10.16 -20.51 -8.82
N ALA A 60 9.68 -21.29 -9.80
CA ALA A 60 10.44 -21.58 -11.02
C ALA A 60 10.60 -20.32 -11.89
N ASP A 61 9.55 -19.51 -12.06
CA ASP A 61 9.62 -18.24 -12.80
C ASP A 61 10.56 -17.24 -12.12
N VAL A 62 10.53 -17.21 -10.78
CA VAL A 62 11.40 -16.34 -9.99
C VAL A 62 12.87 -16.74 -10.17
N ARG A 63 13.18 -18.04 -10.12
CA ARG A 63 14.54 -18.54 -10.38
C ARG A 63 15.00 -18.25 -11.80
N GLU A 64 14.12 -18.44 -12.79
CA GLU A 64 14.43 -18.16 -14.18
C GLU A 64 14.80 -16.69 -14.40
N ALA A 65 13.96 -15.74 -13.89
CA ALA A 65 14.25 -14.31 -13.99
C ALA A 65 15.61 -13.98 -13.33
N PHE A 66 15.85 -14.52 -12.13
CA PHE A 66 17.10 -14.28 -11.40
C PHE A 66 18.36 -14.85 -12.06
N ALA A 67 18.23 -15.84 -12.93
CA ALA A 67 19.38 -16.39 -13.64
C ALA A 67 20.07 -15.37 -14.57
N SER A 68 19.29 -14.41 -15.09
CA SER A 68 19.79 -13.34 -15.97
C SER A 68 20.28 -12.09 -15.23
N ILE A 69 19.87 -11.87 -13.97
CA ILE A 69 20.22 -10.67 -13.20
C ILE A 69 21.63 -10.79 -12.61
N LYS A 70 22.49 -9.82 -12.91
CA LYS A 70 23.88 -9.78 -12.44
C LYS A 70 24.18 -8.62 -11.52
N THR A 71 23.32 -7.60 -11.48
CA THR A 71 23.49 -6.40 -10.67
C THR A 71 22.19 -6.07 -9.92
N THR A 72 22.22 -5.04 -9.07
CA THR A 72 21.01 -4.48 -8.41
C THR A 72 20.38 -3.37 -9.26
N ASP A 73 20.76 -3.23 -10.54
CA ASP A 73 20.18 -2.25 -11.44
C ASP A 73 18.69 -2.48 -11.65
N LYS A 74 17.93 -1.39 -11.55
CA LYS A 74 16.47 -1.43 -11.56
C LYS A 74 15.88 -1.82 -12.91
N ASP A 75 16.56 -1.46 -14.01
CA ASP A 75 16.08 -1.76 -15.37
C ASP A 75 16.50 -3.18 -15.79
N GLU A 76 17.67 -3.67 -15.36
CA GLU A 76 18.05 -5.08 -15.49
C GLU A 76 17.06 -5.99 -14.76
N TRP A 77 16.68 -5.63 -13.52
CA TRP A 77 15.63 -6.32 -12.77
C TRP A 77 14.32 -6.37 -13.52
N ALA A 78 13.82 -5.22 -13.98
CA ALA A 78 12.55 -5.12 -14.69
C ALA A 78 12.58 -5.94 -15.99
N ALA A 79 13.67 -5.86 -16.77
CA ALA A 79 13.84 -6.60 -18.02
C ALA A 79 13.80 -8.12 -17.82
N ALA A 80 14.47 -8.62 -16.78
CA ALA A 80 14.49 -10.04 -16.47
C ALA A 80 13.11 -10.60 -16.15
N PHE A 81 12.35 -9.93 -15.31
CA PHE A 81 10.97 -10.35 -14.97
C PHE A 81 10.03 -10.16 -16.15
N MET A 82 10.17 -9.09 -16.94
CA MET A 82 9.36 -8.89 -18.14
C MET A 82 9.59 -10.03 -19.14
N ALA A 83 10.82 -10.47 -19.38
CA ALA A 83 11.12 -11.54 -20.33
C ALA A 83 10.39 -12.86 -19.99
N VAL A 84 10.25 -13.17 -18.70
CA VAL A 84 9.47 -14.33 -18.25
C VAL A 84 7.97 -14.10 -18.44
N ALA A 85 7.47 -12.92 -18.07
CA ALA A 85 6.06 -12.58 -18.16
C ALA A 85 5.53 -12.47 -19.59
N ASP A 86 6.37 -11.95 -20.52
CA ASP A 86 6.03 -11.77 -21.95
C ASP A 86 5.63 -13.09 -22.60
N ARG A 87 6.24 -14.22 -22.20
CA ARG A 87 5.87 -15.54 -22.71
C ARG A 87 4.46 -15.93 -22.32
N TYR A 88 4.09 -15.74 -21.05
CA TYR A 88 2.73 -16.02 -20.55
C TYR A 88 1.72 -15.10 -21.20
N MET A 89 2.07 -13.84 -21.39
CA MET A 89 1.20 -12.87 -22.08
C MET A 89 0.93 -13.28 -23.53
N ALA A 90 1.95 -13.72 -24.26
CA ALA A 90 1.83 -14.20 -25.63
C ALA A 90 1.00 -15.50 -25.71
N GLU A 91 1.28 -16.46 -24.84
CA GLU A 91 0.52 -17.71 -24.75
C GLU A 91 -0.95 -17.45 -24.43
N ALA A 92 -1.23 -16.64 -23.43
CA ALA A 92 -2.59 -16.24 -23.05
C ALA A 92 -3.35 -15.64 -24.23
N THR A 93 -2.73 -14.70 -24.95
CA THR A 93 -3.34 -14.07 -26.12
C THR A 93 -3.68 -15.09 -27.22
N SER A 94 -2.81 -16.06 -27.46
CA SER A 94 -3.02 -17.11 -28.46
C SER A 94 -4.17 -18.06 -28.09
N LEU A 95 -4.40 -18.27 -26.81
CA LEU A 95 -5.37 -19.21 -26.27
C LEU A 95 -6.75 -18.61 -25.96
N GLU A 96 -6.94 -17.30 -26.02
CA GLU A 96 -8.21 -16.66 -25.59
C GLU A 96 -9.48 -17.28 -26.17
N LYS A 97 -9.43 -17.73 -27.43
CA LYS A 97 -10.58 -18.31 -28.11
C LYS A 97 -10.69 -19.83 -27.96
N SER A 98 -9.55 -20.52 -27.93
CA SER A 98 -9.50 -21.98 -27.91
C SER A 98 -9.53 -22.57 -26.51
N ASP A 99 -8.91 -21.91 -25.55
CA ASP A 99 -8.88 -22.29 -24.12
C ASP A 99 -8.90 -21.05 -23.22
N PRO A 100 -10.08 -20.44 -23.03
CA PRO A 100 -10.22 -19.24 -22.19
C PRO A 100 -9.77 -19.44 -20.73
N ALA A 101 -9.91 -20.63 -20.19
CA ALA A 101 -9.53 -20.93 -18.81
C ALA A 101 -7.99 -20.86 -18.64
N LYS A 102 -7.25 -21.50 -19.56
CA LYS A 102 -5.79 -21.44 -19.58
C LYS A 102 -5.31 -20.02 -19.87
N ALA A 103 -5.91 -19.34 -20.86
CA ALA A 103 -5.58 -17.94 -21.17
C ALA A 103 -5.70 -17.06 -19.94
N ASN A 104 -6.79 -17.21 -19.17
CA ASN A 104 -6.99 -16.45 -17.94
C ASN A 104 -5.91 -16.75 -16.87
N ALA A 105 -5.56 -18.03 -16.69
CA ALA A 105 -4.49 -18.44 -15.77
C ALA A 105 -3.14 -17.83 -16.16
N ASP A 106 -2.82 -17.80 -17.44
CA ASP A 106 -1.58 -17.22 -17.96
C ASP A 106 -1.55 -15.69 -17.85
N TYR A 107 -2.68 -14.99 -18.05
CA TYR A 107 -2.79 -13.56 -17.77
C TYR A 107 -2.53 -13.23 -16.30
N ILE A 108 -3.07 -14.02 -15.35
CA ILE A 108 -2.80 -13.87 -13.92
C ILE A 108 -1.29 -14.05 -13.64
N ARG A 109 -0.68 -15.07 -14.24
CA ARG A 109 0.75 -15.36 -14.07
C ARG A 109 1.59 -14.21 -14.61
N ALA A 110 1.32 -13.75 -15.84
CA ALA A 110 1.99 -12.60 -16.46
C ALA A 110 1.85 -11.34 -15.57
N TRP A 111 0.63 -11.00 -15.15
CA TRP A 111 0.38 -9.85 -14.28
C TRP A 111 1.22 -9.86 -13.01
N ARG A 112 1.25 -10.99 -12.30
CA ARG A 112 2.02 -11.13 -11.04
C ARG A 112 3.52 -10.98 -11.28
N ILE A 113 4.07 -11.57 -12.35
CA ILE A 113 5.49 -11.47 -12.69
C ILE A 113 5.85 -10.04 -13.10
N TYR A 114 5.08 -9.37 -13.96
CA TYR A 114 5.27 -7.95 -14.28
C TYR A 114 5.18 -7.06 -13.04
N SER A 115 4.23 -7.36 -12.12
CA SER A 115 4.08 -6.64 -10.87
C SER A 115 5.31 -6.76 -9.99
N PHE A 116 5.99 -7.90 -9.96
CA PHE A 116 7.26 -8.02 -9.25
C PHE A 116 8.41 -7.37 -10.03
N GLY A 117 8.37 -7.35 -11.34
CA GLY A 117 9.32 -6.59 -12.18
C GLY A 117 9.33 -5.09 -11.88
N ARG A 118 8.17 -4.48 -11.57
CA ARG A 118 8.05 -3.04 -11.20
C ARG A 118 8.29 -2.76 -9.72
N TRP A 119 8.28 -3.80 -8.85
CA TRP A 119 8.30 -3.67 -7.39
C TRP A 119 9.60 -3.02 -6.86
N PRO A 120 9.59 -2.21 -5.75
CA PRO A 120 8.41 -1.78 -4.98
C PRO A 120 7.63 -0.63 -5.65
N VAL A 121 8.28 0.26 -6.38
CA VAL A 121 7.69 1.37 -7.12
C VAL A 121 8.31 1.47 -8.51
N PRO A 122 7.59 1.97 -9.53
CA PRO A 122 8.09 2.09 -10.89
C PRO A 122 9.03 3.30 -11.06
N ALA A 123 10.14 3.30 -10.30
CA ALA A 123 11.06 4.43 -10.17
C ALA A 123 12.18 4.47 -11.23
N SER A 124 12.05 3.70 -12.34
CA SER A 124 12.97 3.73 -13.48
C SER A 124 12.21 3.44 -14.78
N PRO A 125 12.76 3.78 -15.96
CA PRO A 125 12.08 3.53 -17.25
C PRO A 125 11.68 2.06 -17.45
N GLY A 126 12.54 1.11 -17.11
CA GLY A 126 12.23 -0.33 -17.19
C GLY A 126 11.11 -0.73 -16.24
N LYS A 127 11.13 -0.26 -15.00
CA LYS A 127 10.06 -0.52 -14.03
C LYS A 127 8.73 0.13 -14.42
N GLN A 128 8.76 1.29 -15.08
CA GLN A 128 7.55 1.91 -15.64
C GLN A 128 6.94 1.07 -16.76
N ARG A 129 7.77 0.50 -17.66
CA ARG A 129 7.29 -0.45 -18.69
C ARG A 129 6.70 -1.71 -18.04
N ALA A 130 7.40 -2.30 -17.06
CA ALA A 130 6.89 -3.46 -16.35
C ALA A 130 5.53 -3.17 -15.67
N TYR A 131 5.34 -1.95 -15.14
CA TYR A 131 4.05 -1.56 -14.58
C TYR A 131 2.97 -1.40 -15.65
N ALA A 132 3.28 -0.78 -16.79
CA ALA A 132 2.33 -0.69 -17.92
C ALA A 132 1.87 -2.09 -18.38
N ASN A 133 2.83 -3.02 -18.56
CA ASN A 133 2.53 -4.40 -18.93
C ASN A 133 1.72 -5.13 -17.83
N ALA A 134 2.00 -4.86 -16.54
CA ALA A 134 1.22 -5.42 -15.44
C ALA A 134 -0.26 -4.96 -15.52
N ILE A 135 -0.51 -3.69 -15.82
CA ILE A 135 -1.87 -3.14 -16.00
C ILE A 135 -2.57 -3.84 -17.18
N GLU A 136 -1.89 -4.04 -18.30
CA GLU A 136 -2.46 -4.72 -19.47
C GLU A 136 -2.83 -6.18 -19.16
N ALA A 137 -1.91 -6.93 -18.54
CA ALA A 137 -2.16 -8.32 -18.15
C ALA A 137 -3.31 -8.42 -17.12
N PHE A 138 -3.33 -7.51 -16.13
CA PHE A 138 -4.44 -7.45 -15.17
C PHE A 138 -5.79 -7.16 -15.84
N ARG A 139 -5.84 -6.21 -16.76
CA ARG A 139 -7.06 -5.89 -17.49
C ARG A 139 -7.51 -7.04 -18.36
N ALA A 140 -6.59 -7.77 -18.98
CA ALA A 140 -6.90 -8.98 -19.75
C ALA A 140 -7.53 -10.05 -18.84
N HIS A 141 -6.93 -10.32 -17.67
CA HIS A 141 -7.50 -11.19 -16.65
C HIS A 141 -8.87 -10.71 -16.17
N ALA A 142 -9.04 -9.43 -15.87
CA ALA A 142 -10.28 -8.88 -15.33
C ALA A 142 -11.46 -8.96 -16.31
N ARG A 143 -11.24 -9.18 -17.63
CA ARG A 143 -12.31 -9.45 -18.60
C ARG A 143 -13.08 -10.75 -18.33
N PHE A 144 -12.46 -11.68 -17.59
CA PHE A 144 -13.09 -12.95 -17.20
C PHE A 144 -13.91 -12.82 -15.92
N TRP A 145 -13.95 -11.66 -15.28
CA TRP A 145 -14.69 -11.46 -14.05
C TRP A 145 -16.19 -11.28 -14.25
N ASP A 146 -16.99 -11.89 -13.38
CA ASP A 146 -18.42 -11.68 -13.24
C ASP A 146 -18.75 -11.38 -11.77
N PRO A 147 -19.28 -10.21 -11.44
CA PRO A 147 -19.56 -9.05 -12.30
C PRO A 147 -18.28 -8.40 -12.87
N PRO A 148 -18.40 -7.69 -14.01
CA PRO A 148 -17.26 -7.10 -14.69
C PRO A 148 -16.60 -5.97 -13.88
N LEU A 149 -15.33 -5.70 -14.18
CA LEU A 149 -14.60 -4.56 -13.68
C LEU A 149 -14.90 -3.31 -14.50
N GLU A 150 -15.33 -2.23 -13.86
CA GLU A 150 -15.44 -0.90 -14.50
C GLU A 150 -14.17 -0.09 -14.23
N ILE A 151 -13.52 0.39 -15.30
CA ILE A 151 -12.39 1.32 -15.19
C ILE A 151 -12.94 2.73 -15.19
N VAL A 152 -12.83 3.39 -14.06
CA VAL A 152 -13.34 4.75 -13.84
C VAL A 152 -12.20 5.76 -13.97
N ARG A 153 -12.45 6.86 -14.67
CA ARG A 153 -11.56 8.01 -14.83
C ARG A 153 -12.25 9.26 -14.29
N ILE A 154 -11.68 9.84 -13.24
CA ILE A 154 -12.26 11.01 -12.56
C ILE A 154 -11.36 12.22 -12.86
N PRO A 155 -11.87 13.27 -13.52
CA PRO A 155 -11.08 14.50 -13.76
C PRO A 155 -10.60 15.13 -12.44
N PHE A 156 -9.30 15.43 -12.40
CA PHE A 156 -8.65 15.99 -11.21
C PHE A 156 -7.41 16.82 -11.59
N GLU A 157 -7.43 18.12 -11.30
CA GLU A 157 -6.31 19.08 -11.43
C GLU A 157 -5.54 18.97 -12.77
N GLY A 158 -6.27 18.94 -13.88
CA GLY A 158 -5.68 18.84 -15.24
C GLY A 158 -5.21 17.44 -15.63
N SER A 159 -5.46 16.44 -14.79
CA SER A 159 -5.18 15.02 -15.01
C SER A 159 -6.40 14.17 -14.64
N GLU A 160 -6.21 12.87 -14.42
CA GLU A 160 -7.27 11.94 -14.06
C GLU A 160 -6.87 11.04 -12.89
N ILE A 161 -7.80 10.79 -11.97
CA ILE A 161 -7.70 9.70 -11.00
C ILE A 161 -8.26 8.44 -11.68
N VAL A 162 -7.46 7.40 -11.79
CA VAL A 162 -7.89 6.11 -12.34
C VAL A 162 -8.19 5.15 -11.20
N GLY A 163 -9.44 4.68 -11.14
CA GLY A 163 -9.88 3.70 -10.15
C GLY A 163 -10.62 2.53 -10.80
N TYR A 164 -10.81 1.47 -10.03
CA TYR A 164 -11.51 0.26 -10.44
C TYR A 164 -12.73 0.03 -9.58
N LEU A 165 -13.91 0.06 -10.20
CA LEU A 165 -15.19 -0.14 -9.56
C LEU A 165 -15.73 -1.55 -9.87
N ARG A 166 -16.17 -2.26 -8.85
CA ARG A 166 -17.01 -3.46 -9.01
C ARG A 166 -18.21 -3.40 -8.05
N LEU A 167 -19.36 -3.70 -8.61
CA LEU A 167 -20.61 -3.74 -7.86
C LEU A 167 -21.15 -5.18 -7.84
N PRO A 168 -21.88 -5.56 -6.78
CA PRO A 168 -22.56 -6.85 -6.73
C PRO A 168 -23.52 -7.02 -7.90
N LYS A 169 -23.60 -8.24 -8.43
CA LYS A 169 -24.54 -8.60 -9.49
C LYS A 169 -25.98 -8.59 -8.96
N ASN A 170 -26.90 -8.04 -9.76
CA ASN A 170 -28.35 -8.07 -9.47
C ASN A 170 -28.74 -7.43 -8.11
N ALA A 171 -28.04 -6.40 -7.70
CA ALA A 171 -28.41 -5.67 -6.49
C ALA A 171 -29.81 -5.04 -6.65
N PRO A 172 -30.71 -5.18 -5.65
CA PRO A 172 -32.09 -4.68 -5.74
C PRO A 172 -32.20 -3.14 -5.64
N GLY A 173 -31.09 -2.46 -5.39
CA GLY A 173 -30.99 -1.01 -5.23
C GLY A 173 -29.56 -0.54 -5.00
N PRO A 174 -29.37 0.72 -4.56
CA PRO A 174 -28.04 1.22 -4.24
C PRO A 174 -27.33 0.38 -3.17
N VAL A 175 -26.06 0.05 -3.42
CA VAL A 175 -25.27 -0.82 -2.54
C VAL A 175 -24.29 -0.04 -1.67
N PRO A 176 -23.97 -0.53 -0.47
CA PRO A 176 -22.83 -0.05 0.29
C PRO A 176 -21.54 -0.22 -0.51
N LEU A 177 -20.56 0.65 -0.28
CA LEU A 177 -19.32 0.64 -1.05
C LEU A 177 -18.11 0.84 -0.13
N VAL A 178 -17.01 0.14 -0.43
CA VAL A 178 -15.71 0.34 0.21
C VAL A 178 -14.75 1.01 -0.77
N LEU A 179 -14.26 2.20 -0.42
CA LEU A 179 -13.10 2.82 -1.05
C LEU A 179 -11.84 2.15 -0.53
N ALA A 180 -11.15 1.38 -1.37
CA ALA A 180 -9.95 0.64 -1.04
C ALA A 180 -8.70 1.39 -1.52
N ILE A 181 -7.77 1.70 -0.60
CA ILE A 181 -6.57 2.51 -0.88
C ILE A 181 -5.32 1.64 -0.76
N SER A 182 -4.51 1.59 -1.82
CA SER A 182 -3.29 0.77 -1.88
C SER A 182 -2.17 1.30 -0.98
N GLY A 183 -1.25 0.40 -0.61
CA GLY A 183 -0.01 0.73 0.10
C GLY A 183 1.05 1.39 -0.79
N LEU A 184 2.29 1.44 -0.28
CA LEU A 184 3.43 1.98 -1.02
C LEU A 184 3.75 1.13 -2.26
N ASP A 185 3.76 -0.17 -2.11
CA ASP A 185 4.26 -1.15 -3.06
C ASP A 185 3.19 -2.09 -3.64
N SER A 186 1.99 -2.15 -3.04
CA SER A 186 0.77 -2.71 -3.65
C SER A 186 0.07 -1.69 -4.56
N ARG A 187 -0.87 -2.16 -5.37
CA ARG A 187 -1.61 -1.33 -6.33
C ARG A 187 -3.10 -1.62 -6.28
N LYS A 188 -3.90 -0.76 -6.91
CA LYS A 188 -5.34 -0.97 -7.05
C LYS A 188 -5.71 -2.30 -7.72
N GLU A 189 -4.81 -2.84 -8.56
CA GLU A 189 -4.93 -4.17 -9.15
C GLU A 189 -4.98 -5.26 -8.06
N ASP A 190 -4.02 -5.24 -7.13
CA ASP A 190 -3.93 -6.18 -6.00
C ASP A 190 -5.16 -6.06 -5.08
N LEU A 191 -5.61 -4.82 -4.83
CA LEU A 191 -6.81 -4.58 -4.03
C LEU A 191 -8.06 -5.10 -4.71
N SER A 192 -8.19 -4.93 -6.02
CA SER A 192 -9.37 -5.39 -6.78
C SER A 192 -9.51 -6.91 -6.75
N GLU A 193 -8.40 -7.64 -6.80
CA GLU A 193 -8.38 -9.09 -6.61
C GLU A 193 -8.88 -9.45 -5.21
N ASN A 194 -8.30 -8.86 -4.18
CA ASN A 194 -8.64 -9.16 -2.78
C ASN A 194 -10.09 -8.77 -2.44
N PHE A 195 -10.54 -7.59 -2.88
CA PHE A 195 -11.87 -7.06 -2.59
C PHE A 195 -12.99 -7.76 -3.35
N SER A 196 -12.68 -8.59 -4.35
CA SER A 196 -13.67 -9.45 -4.98
C SER A 196 -14.40 -10.34 -3.94
N ALA A 197 -13.77 -10.64 -2.81
CA ALA A 197 -14.34 -11.40 -1.71
C ALA A 197 -15.47 -10.68 -0.94
N ILE A 198 -15.68 -9.36 -1.13
CA ILE A 198 -16.75 -8.62 -0.45
C ILE A 198 -18.06 -8.58 -1.24
N LEU A 199 -17.99 -8.83 -2.56
CA LEU A 199 -19.15 -8.77 -3.47
C LEU A 199 -20.29 -9.72 -3.07
N PRO A 200 -20.04 -10.98 -2.61
CA PRO A 200 -21.11 -11.89 -2.16
C PRO A 200 -21.92 -11.35 -0.97
N TYR A 201 -21.39 -10.39 -0.22
CA TYR A 201 -22.10 -9.73 0.88
C TYR A 201 -22.98 -8.55 0.40
N GLY A 202 -23.10 -8.34 -0.90
CA GLY A 202 -23.87 -7.21 -1.44
C GLY A 202 -23.17 -5.85 -1.28
N ILE A 203 -21.86 -5.83 -1.08
CA ILE A 203 -21.04 -4.63 -0.92
C ILE A 203 -20.16 -4.47 -2.16
N GLY A 204 -20.20 -3.29 -2.79
CA GLY A 204 -19.28 -2.91 -3.86
C GLY A 204 -17.94 -2.40 -3.33
N PHE A 205 -16.97 -2.26 -4.23
CA PHE A 205 -15.70 -1.60 -3.90
C PHE A 205 -15.21 -0.68 -5.02
N PHE A 206 -14.46 0.33 -4.64
CA PHE A 206 -13.69 1.19 -5.54
C PHE A 206 -12.23 1.16 -5.11
N ALA A 207 -11.38 0.54 -5.92
CA ALA A 207 -9.94 0.45 -5.63
C ALA A 207 -9.18 1.58 -6.33
N VAL A 208 -8.28 2.25 -5.59
CA VAL A 208 -7.49 3.37 -6.09
C VAL A 208 -6.08 3.35 -5.52
N ASP A 209 -5.12 3.84 -6.30
CA ASP A 209 -3.75 4.04 -5.85
C ASP A 209 -3.64 5.28 -4.96
N GLY A 210 -2.78 5.23 -3.94
CA GLY A 210 -2.46 6.38 -3.11
C GLY A 210 -1.58 7.41 -3.82
N PRO A 211 -1.59 8.69 -3.38
CA PRO A 211 -0.70 9.73 -3.92
C PRO A 211 0.74 9.25 -4.07
N GLY A 212 1.37 9.56 -5.20
CA GLY A 212 2.73 9.16 -5.55
C GLY A 212 2.90 7.71 -5.96
N THR A 213 1.86 6.88 -5.89
CA THR A 213 1.94 5.47 -6.27
C THR A 213 1.08 5.16 -7.49
N GLY A 214 1.39 4.08 -8.19
CA GLY A 214 0.59 3.57 -9.30
C GLY A 214 0.23 4.61 -10.35
N GLN A 215 -1.06 4.78 -10.59
CA GLN A 215 -1.61 5.77 -11.52
C GLN A 215 -2.20 7.00 -10.80
N ALA A 216 -1.81 7.25 -9.55
CA ALA A 216 -2.23 8.47 -8.86
C ALA A 216 -1.67 9.72 -9.56
N PRO A 217 -2.50 10.75 -9.82
CA PRO A 217 -2.09 11.93 -10.60
C PRO A 217 -1.21 12.92 -9.83
N ILE A 218 -1.11 12.78 -8.51
CA ILE A 218 -0.34 13.70 -7.65
C ILE A 218 0.62 12.93 -6.75
N LYS A 219 1.68 13.60 -6.33
CA LYS A 219 2.63 13.10 -5.33
C LYS A 219 2.11 13.31 -3.91
N VAL A 220 2.79 12.67 -2.96
CA VAL A 220 2.51 12.80 -1.53
C VAL A 220 2.84 14.21 -1.06
N SER A 221 1.87 14.83 -0.38
CA SER A 221 2.02 16.07 0.38
C SER A 221 1.02 16.08 1.55
N PRO A 222 1.14 16.99 2.53
CA PRO A 222 0.18 17.09 3.64
C PRO A 222 -1.27 17.31 3.21
N THR A 223 -1.52 17.78 1.99
CA THR A 223 -2.86 18.05 1.45
C THR A 223 -3.30 17.11 0.34
N ALA A 224 -2.54 16.03 0.07
CA ALA A 224 -2.83 15.13 -1.05
C ALA A 224 -4.09 14.25 -0.82
N ASP A 225 -4.65 14.23 0.39
CA ASP A 225 -5.94 13.61 0.70
C ASP A 225 -7.11 14.20 -0.12
N ARG A 226 -6.99 15.43 -0.65
CA ARG A 226 -7.98 16.05 -1.55
C ARG A 226 -8.28 15.20 -2.80
N MET A 227 -7.34 14.36 -3.22
CA MET A 227 -7.56 13.39 -4.29
C MET A 227 -8.69 12.42 -3.92
N PHE A 228 -8.71 11.92 -2.70
CA PHE A 228 -9.76 11.01 -2.24
C PHE A 228 -11.08 11.73 -1.97
N SER A 229 -11.03 12.99 -1.53
CA SER A 229 -12.25 13.83 -1.45
C SER A 229 -12.93 13.91 -2.80
N ARG A 230 -12.17 14.09 -3.88
CA ARG A 230 -12.69 14.08 -5.26
C ARG A 230 -13.25 12.70 -5.66
N VAL A 231 -12.62 11.60 -5.23
CA VAL A 231 -13.17 10.25 -5.44
C VAL A 231 -14.51 10.10 -4.73
N LEU A 232 -14.62 10.54 -3.48
CA LEU A 232 -15.87 10.52 -2.71
C LEU A 232 -16.95 11.38 -3.35
N ASP A 233 -16.63 12.56 -3.89
CA ASP A 233 -17.57 13.39 -4.66
C ASP A 233 -18.15 12.61 -5.85
N TYR A 234 -17.28 11.95 -6.62
CA TYR A 234 -17.70 11.11 -7.73
C TYR A 234 -18.59 9.95 -7.29
N LEU A 235 -18.19 9.21 -6.27
CA LEU A 235 -18.95 8.06 -5.78
C LEU A 235 -20.34 8.46 -5.29
N GLN A 236 -20.48 9.65 -4.72
CA GLN A 236 -21.78 10.21 -4.31
C GLN A 236 -22.68 10.63 -5.50
N THR A 237 -22.16 10.74 -6.71
CA THR A 237 -22.98 10.97 -7.91
C THR A 237 -23.55 9.68 -8.51
N ARG A 238 -22.98 8.53 -8.15
CA ARG A 238 -23.38 7.24 -8.74
C ARG A 238 -24.71 6.76 -8.14
N PRO A 239 -25.73 6.51 -8.99
CA PRO A 239 -27.03 6.04 -8.50
C PRO A 239 -27.00 4.64 -7.90
N GLU A 240 -26.00 3.81 -8.30
CA GLU A 240 -25.82 2.46 -7.79
C GLU A 240 -25.16 2.39 -6.39
N VAL A 241 -24.64 3.54 -5.92
CA VAL A 241 -23.93 3.62 -4.63
C VAL A 241 -24.83 4.23 -3.56
N ASP A 242 -24.95 3.53 -2.43
CA ASP A 242 -25.62 4.09 -1.25
C ASP A 242 -24.69 5.13 -0.57
N LYS A 243 -25.02 6.38 -0.75
CA LYS A 243 -24.23 7.54 -0.26
C LYS A 243 -24.09 7.58 1.27
N GLY A 244 -25.02 6.98 2.00
CA GLY A 244 -24.99 6.88 3.47
C GLY A 244 -24.18 5.69 3.98
N ARG A 245 -23.73 4.81 3.09
CA ARG A 245 -23.01 3.58 3.45
C ARG A 245 -21.71 3.43 2.68
N ILE A 246 -20.87 4.48 2.67
CA ILE A 246 -19.51 4.44 2.13
C ILE A 246 -18.53 4.21 3.28
N ALA A 247 -17.68 3.19 3.16
CA ALA A 247 -16.55 2.93 4.05
C ALA A 247 -15.22 3.11 3.32
N VAL A 248 -14.13 3.22 4.09
CA VAL A 248 -12.76 3.22 3.57
C VAL A 248 -12.00 2.04 4.14
N HIS A 249 -11.15 1.43 3.34
CA HIS A 249 -10.12 0.51 3.79
C HIS A 249 -8.76 0.93 3.25
N GLY A 250 -7.77 1.09 4.12
CA GLY A 250 -6.40 1.42 3.75
C GLY A 250 -5.40 0.42 4.31
N VAL A 251 -4.38 0.10 3.50
CA VAL A 251 -3.34 -0.88 3.82
C VAL A 251 -1.99 -0.19 3.89
N SER A 252 -1.25 -0.32 5.02
CA SER A 252 0.10 0.24 5.17
C SER A 252 0.13 1.74 4.86
N TRP A 253 0.86 2.18 3.83
CA TRP A 253 0.82 3.56 3.37
C TRP A 253 -0.59 4.05 3.03
N GLY A 254 -1.45 3.19 2.49
CA GLY A 254 -2.88 3.48 2.29
C GLY A 254 -3.65 3.64 3.59
N ALA A 255 -3.19 3.02 4.68
CA ALA A 255 -3.79 3.17 6.00
C ALA A 255 -3.54 4.57 6.60
N TYR A 256 -2.42 5.23 6.27
CA TYR A 256 -2.21 6.64 6.57
C TYR A 256 -3.33 7.50 5.96
N TRP A 257 -3.61 7.31 4.67
CA TRP A 257 -4.67 8.04 3.99
C TRP A 257 -6.05 7.70 4.54
N GLY A 258 -6.32 6.41 4.80
CA GLY A 258 -7.57 5.97 5.44
C GLY A 258 -7.79 6.63 6.81
N THR A 259 -6.74 6.70 7.63
CA THR A 259 -6.79 7.38 8.94
C THR A 259 -7.08 8.87 8.78
N LYS A 260 -6.43 9.53 7.84
CA LYS A 260 -6.65 10.95 7.58
C LYS A 260 -8.08 11.22 7.08
N LEU A 261 -8.58 10.38 6.18
CA LEU A 261 -9.95 10.47 5.66
C LEU A 261 -11.00 10.20 6.74
N ALA A 262 -10.73 9.29 7.68
CA ALA A 262 -11.63 9.08 8.82
C ALA A 262 -11.92 10.37 9.60
N ILE A 263 -10.98 11.31 9.58
CA ILE A 263 -11.08 12.61 10.25
C ILE A 263 -11.64 13.66 9.27
N ALA A 264 -10.97 13.83 8.13
CA ALA A 264 -11.29 14.90 7.17
C ALA A 264 -12.67 14.70 6.52
N GLU A 265 -13.06 13.46 6.23
CA GLU A 265 -14.28 13.09 5.53
C GLU A 265 -15.32 12.38 6.44
N ARG A 266 -15.19 12.53 7.73
CA ARG A 266 -16.00 11.86 8.74
C ARG A 266 -17.51 11.93 8.46
N ALA A 267 -17.98 13.06 7.94
CA ALA A 267 -19.43 13.27 7.68
C ALA A 267 -19.95 12.40 6.52
N ARG A 268 -19.08 11.96 5.63
CA ARG A 268 -19.40 11.13 4.45
C ARG A 268 -19.08 9.65 4.62
N LEU A 269 -18.37 9.29 5.68
CA LEU A 269 -17.89 7.94 5.90
C LEU A 269 -18.65 7.24 7.02
N LYS A 270 -19.22 6.08 6.69
CA LYS A 270 -19.90 5.22 7.66
C LYS A 270 -18.91 4.50 8.59
N ALA A 271 -17.75 4.13 8.07
CA ALA A 271 -16.71 3.41 8.80
C ALA A 271 -15.37 3.46 8.06
N VAL A 272 -14.25 3.26 8.78
CA VAL A 272 -12.91 3.17 8.22
C VAL A 272 -12.15 2.02 8.86
N SER A 273 -11.61 1.10 8.07
CA SER A 273 -10.67 0.09 8.53
C SER A 273 -9.26 0.41 8.04
N VAL A 274 -8.27 0.31 8.91
CA VAL A 274 -6.88 0.60 8.60
C VAL A 274 -5.98 -0.52 9.08
N GLN A 275 -5.02 -0.91 8.23
CA GLN A 275 -4.12 -2.02 8.51
C GLN A 275 -2.68 -1.51 8.57
N SER A 276 -2.05 -1.56 9.76
CA SER A 276 -0.75 -0.95 10.11
C SER A 276 -0.65 0.54 9.72
N PRO A 277 -1.47 1.43 10.34
CA PRO A 277 -1.50 2.84 9.97
C PRO A 277 -0.27 3.61 10.49
N PRO A 278 0.54 4.24 9.61
CA PRO A 278 1.47 5.29 10.02
C PRO A 278 0.71 6.51 10.57
N VAL A 279 1.11 7.03 11.73
CA VAL A 279 0.38 8.14 12.38
C VAL A 279 1.32 9.28 12.78
N HIS A 280 2.39 8.96 13.51
CA HIS A 280 3.30 9.96 14.06
C HIS A 280 4.76 9.47 14.13
N LEU A 281 5.05 8.42 14.94
CA LEU A 281 6.42 7.97 15.16
C LEU A 281 7.07 7.48 13.88
N PHE A 282 6.30 6.85 13.00
CA PHE A 282 6.75 6.45 11.66
C PHE A 282 7.41 7.61 10.88
N PHE A 283 6.91 8.83 11.06
CA PHE A 283 7.39 10.03 10.37
C PHE A 283 8.56 10.72 11.06
N GLN A 284 8.97 10.27 12.25
CA GLN A 284 10.08 10.88 12.98
C GLN A 284 11.41 10.36 12.43
N LYS A 285 12.41 11.25 12.32
CA LYS A 285 13.71 11.00 11.70
C LYS A 285 14.35 9.69 12.15
N GLU A 286 14.44 9.48 13.46
CA GLU A 286 15.13 8.31 14.01
C GLU A 286 14.44 6.99 13.61
N TYR A 287 13.12 6.92 13.78
CA TYR A 287 12.36 5.72 13.38
C TYR A 287 12.40 5.50 11.88
N MET A 288 12.19 6.56 11.10
CA MET A 288 12.24 6.53 9.65
C MET A 288 13.56 5.94 9.13
N LEU A 289 14.71 6.44 9.63
CA LEU A 289 16.02 5.94 9.23
C LEU A 289 16.22 4.47 9.60
N ASN A 290 15.79 4.08 10.80
CA ASN A 290 15.94 2.69 11.28
C ASN A 290 14.99 1.71 10.57
N SER A 291 13.79 2.14 10.17
CA SER A 291 12.80 1.27 9.52
C SER A 291 13.00 1.14 8.01
N MET A 292 13.51 2.18 7.33
CA MET A 292 13.61 2.21 5.87
C MET A 292 14.97 1.77 5.31
N PHE A 293 15.99 1.67 6.17
CA PHE A 293 17.31 1.16 5.83
C PHE A 293 17.61 -0.10 6.64
N GLY A 294 18.14 -1.17 6.00
CA GLY A 294 18.53 -2.45 6.61
C GLY A 294 17.44 -3.25 7.30
N ASN A 295 16.23 -2.82 7.20
CA ASN A 295 15.10 -3.57 7.73
C ASN A 295 14.90 -4.86 6.92
N ARG A 296 15.16 -5.99 7.57
CA ARG A 296 15.14 -7.31 6.91
C ARG A 296 13.72 -7.82 6.60
N GLU A 297 12.67 -7.14 7.07
CA GLU A 297 11.30 -7.41 6.66
C GLU A 297 11.06 -6.95 5.20
N TYR A 298 11.74 -5.89 4.76
CA TYR A 298 11.80 -5.50 3.34
C TYR A 298 12.78 -6.37 2.55
N LEU A 299 12.56 -6.47 1.26
CA LEU A 299 13.51 -7.11 0.33
C LEU A 299 14.64 -6.15 -0.06
N PHE A 300 14.31 -4.89 -0.26
CA PHE A 300 15.24 -3.78 -0.53
C PHE A 300 15.06 -2.68 0.53
N ASP A 301 16.00 -1.76 0.62
CA ASP A 301 15.82 -0.52 1.34
C ASP A 301 14.67 0.30 0.76
N HIS A 302 13.79 0.81 1.61
CA HIS A 302 12.56 1.48 1.17
C HIS A 302 12.68 3.00 1.10
N ALA A 303 13.73 3.60 1.66
CA ALA A 303 13.96 5.05 1.58
C ALA A 303 13.94 5.57 0.12
N PRO A 304 14.61 4.93 -0.88
CA PRO A 304 14.54 5.39 -2.26
C PRO A 304 13.12 5.36 -2.85
N ALA A 305 12.29 4.40 -2.44
CA ALA A 305 10.89 4.33 -2.87
C ALA A 305 10.07 5.49 -2.29
N PHE A 306 10.19 5.75 -0.99
CA PHE A 306 9.52 6.90 -0.36
C PHE A 306 9.98 8.24 -0.94
N MET A 307 11.30 8.43 -1.16
CA MET A 307 11.82 9.65 -1.78
C MET A 307 11.20 9.90 -3.16
N SER A 308 10.98 8.85 -3.95
CA SER A 308 10.42 9.00 -5.31
C SER A 308 8.97 9.45 -5.36
N ILE A 309 8.18 9.19 -4.31
CA ILE A 309 6.75 9.46 -4.27
C ILE A 309 6.37 10.78 -3.59
N ILE A 310 7.26 11.36 -2.77
CA ILE A 310 6.99 12.58 -2.01
C ILE A 310 7.30 13.81 -2.87
N GLU A 311 6.43 14.80 -2.82
CA GLU A 311 6.60 16.05 -3.55
C GLU A 311 7.80 16.86 -3.04
N GLY A 312 8.68 17.30 -3.98
CA GLY A 312 9.84 18.13 -3.66
C GLY A 312 10.95 17.43 -2.86
N VAL A 313 10.95 16.09 -2.79
CA VAL A 313 12.01 15.29 -2.18
C VAL A 313 12.93 14.75 -3.27
N ASN A 314 14.20 15.17 -3.25
CA ASN A 314 15.24 14.76 -4.19
C ASN A 314 16.46 14.15 -3.50
N SER A 315 16.54 14.27 -2.18
CA SER A 315 17.64 13.78 -1.34
C SER A 315 17.11 13.19 -0.02
N LEU A 316 17.98 12.49 0.70
CA LEU A 316 17.65 12.01 2.04
C LEU A 316 17.43 13.17 3.01
N ASP A 317 18.18 14.26 2.86
CA ASP A 317 18.02 15.47 3.69
C ASP A 317 16.66 16.12 3.45
N ASP A 318 16.20 16.21 2.20
CA ASP A 318 14.84 16.68 1.88
C ASP A 318 13.79 15.78 2.54
N MET A 319 13.99 14.46 2.47
CA MET A 319 13.07 13.50 3.10
C MET A 319 13.04 13.68 4.61
N VAL A 320 14.20 13.81 5.27
CA VAL A 320 14.31 14.05 6.71
C VAL A 320 13.61 15.36 7.11
N ALA A 321 13.67 16.39 6.28
CA ALA A 321 13.02 17.67 6.55
C ALA A 321 11.50 17.62 6.36
N ARG A 322 11.00 16.95 5.31
CA ARG A 322 9.59 16.99 4.91
C ARG A 322 8.75 15.86 5.49
N PHE A 323 9.33 14.70 5.76
CA PHE A 323 8.58 13.54 6.23
C PHE A 323 7.80 13.78 7.53
N PRO A 324 8.33 14.54 8.52
CA PRO A 324 7.57 14.90 9.71
C PRO A 324 6.30 15.72 9.45
N GLU A 325 6.22 16.47 8.34
CA GLU A 325 5.02 17.25 7.97
C GLU A 325 3.80 16.35 7.71
N LEU A 326 4.03 15.06 7.40
CA LEU A 326 2.98 14.07 7.20
C LEU A 326 2.41 13.53 8.52
N SER A 327 3.03 13.77 9.65
CA SER A 327 2.53 13.34 10.97
C SER A 327 1.16 13.92 11.27
N LEU A 328 0.19 13.07 11.60
CA LEU A 328 -1.16 13.51 11.96
C LEU A 328 -1.18 14.29 13.29
N VAL A 329 -0.18 14.10 14.14
CA VAL A 329 0.02 14.93 15.35
C VAL A 329 0.44 16.33 14.94
N GLN A 330 1.44 16.47 14.07
CA GLN A 330 1.92 17.79 13.62
C GLN A 330 0.85 18.54 12.81
N GLN A 331 0.01 17.82 12.07
CA GLN A 331 -1.16 18.37 11.39
C GLN A 331 -2.33 18.67 12.32
N GLN A 332 -2.22 18.42 13.64
CA GLN A 332 -3.24 18.64 14.65
C GLN A 332 -4.56 17.91 14.34
N LEU A 333 -4.48 16.72 13.76
CA LEU A 333 -5.66 15.96 13.33
C LEU A 333 -6.15 14.97 14.39
N LEU A 334 -5.25 14.36 15.19
CA LEU A 334 -5.61 13.24 16.08
C LEU A 334 -6.65 13.59 17.15
N ALA A 335 -6.67 14.85 17.61
CA ALA A 335 -7.66 15.31 18.60
C ALA A 335 -9.04 15.60 17.98
N LYS A 336 -9.16 15.59 16.64
CA LYS A 336 -10.43 15.89 15.97
C LYS A 336 -11.32 14.64 15.93
N PRO A 337 -12.63 14.83 15.88
CA PRO A 337 -13.58 13.73 15.70
C PRO A 337 -13.32 12.92 14.43
N SER A 338 -13.52 11.60 14.50
CA SER A 338 -13.35 10.70 13.37
C SER A 338 -14.60 9.86 13.08
N ALA A 339 -14.68 9.26 11.90
CA ALA A 339 -15.60 8.16 11.64
C ALA A 339 -15.24 6.93 12.51
N PRO A 340 -16.16 5.99 12.76
CA PRO A 340 -15.86 4.73 13.44
C PRO A 340 -14.72 3.98 12.78
N MET A 341 -13.75 3.46 13.56
CA MET A 341 -12.54 2.85 13.03
C MET A 341 -12.31 1.42 13.54
N LEU A 342 -11.76 0.57 12.66
CA LEU A 342 -11.04 -0.65 13.01
C LEU A 342 -9.56 -0.47 12.71
N ILE A 343 -8.71 -0.73 13.70
CA ILE A 343 -7.25 -0.71 13.57
C ILE A 343 -6.75 -2.15 13.63
N VAL A 344 -6.11 -2.62 12.56
CA VAL A 344 -5.49 -3.95 12.49
C VAL A 344 -3.98 -3.75 12.49
N ALA A 345 -3.24 -4.41 13.38
CA ALA A 345 -1.79 -4.28 13.45
C ALA A 345 -1.11 -5.53 14.05
N GLY A 346 0.20 -5.63 13.83
CA GLY A 346 1.06 -6.63 14.47
C GLY A 346 1.94 -6.00 15.54
N ALA A 347 2.10 -6.68 16.68
CA ALA A 347 2.96 -6.19 17.75
C ALA A 347 4.45 -6.25 17.40
N LEU A 348 4.82 -7.08 16.43
CA LEU A 348 6.20 -7.26 15.93
C LEU A 348 6.44 -6.52 14.59
N ASP A 349 5.59 -5.57 14.22
CA ASP A 349 5.73 -4.78 13.00
C ASP A 349 6.99 -3.90 13.07
N THR A 350 7.95 -4.16 12.18
CA THR A 350 9.21 -3.40 12.10
C THR A 350 9.15 -2.30 11.03
N GLN A 351 8.10 -2.28 10.21
CA GLN A 351 7.90 -1.28 9.16
C GLN A 351 7.12 -0.08 9.69
N VAL A 352 6.01 -0.33 10.40
CA VAL A 352 5.20 0.72 11.05
C VAL A 352 5.13 0.44 12.54
N PRO A 353 5.51 1.40 13.40
CA PRO A 353 5.60 1.15 14.84
C PRO A 353 4.22 0.88 15.43
N ILE A 354 4.08 -0.18 16.22
CA ILE A 354 2.83 -0.51 16.91
C ILE A 354 2.34 0.64 17.81
N SER A 355 3.26 1.46 18.30
CA SER A 355 2.91 2.68 19.06
C SER A 355 2.05 3.67 18.29
N ASP A 356 2.15 3.71 16.95
CA ASP A 356 1.27 4.54 16.12
C ASP A 356 -0.17 4.03 16.15
N ALA A 357 -0.37 2.71 16.17
CA ALA A 357 -1.70 2.12 16.36
C ALA A 357 -2.27 2.45 17.76
N TYR A 358 -1.46 2.35 18.81
CA TYR A 358 -1.88 2.69 20.18
C TYR A 358 -2.15 4.19 20.33
N LEU A 359 -1.34 5.04 19.69
CA LEU A 359 -1.58 6.47 19.67
C LEU A 359 -2.92 6.79 19.00
N LEU A 360 -3.23 6.14 17.89
CA LEU A 360 -4.52 6.33 17.20
C LEU A 360 -5.71 5.84 18.05
N LEU A 361 -5.56 4.72 18.75
CA LEU A 361 -6.58 4.16 19.64
C LEU A 361 -6.92 5.09 20.80
N SER A 362 -5.91 5.74 21.39
CA SER A 362 -6.05 6.54 22.62
C SER A 362 -6.42 8.01 22.37
N ASN A 363 -6.56 8.44 21.10
CA ASN A 363 -6.88 9.84 20.75
C ASN A 363 -8.22 9.97 20.03
N GLY A 364 -8.80 11.18 20.05
CA GLY A 364 -10.11 11.49 19.46
C GLY A 364 -11.25 11.19 20.42
N ASP A 365 -12.48 11.42 19.95
CA ASP A 365 -13.71 11.44 20.76
C ASP A 365 -14.64 10.22 20.56
N VAL A 366 -14.29 9.33 19.64
CA VAL A 366 -15.11 8.16 19.29
C VAL A 366 -14.39 6.87 19.66
N PRO A 367 -15.07 5.91 20.30
CA PRO A 367 -14.51 4.58 20.53
C PRO A 367 -14.07 3.91 19.24
N LYS A 368 -12.88 3.32 19.27
CA LYS A 368 -12.28 2.57 18.14
C LYS A 368 -12.16 1.10 18.49
N GLU A 369 -12.25 0.26 17.48
CA GLU A 369 -12.01 -1.18 17.61
C GLU A 369 -10.59 -1.50 17.15
N ALA A 370 -9.96 -2.49 17.77
CA ALA A 370 -8.63 -2.95 17.37
C ALA A 370 -8.55 -4.47 17.30
N TRP A 371 -7.78 -4.96 16.34
CA TRP A 371 -7.31 -6.32 16.27
C TRP A 371 -5.77 -6.30 16.21
N ILE A 372 -5.12 -6.69 17.30
CA ILE A 372 -3.66 -6.69 17.42
C ILE A 372 -3.18 -8.13 17.49
N ASN A 373 -2.39 -8.57 16.48
CA ASN A 373 -1.74 -9.86 16.54
C ASN A 373 -0.43 -9.77 17.33
N PRO A 374 -0.30 -10.39 18.52
CA PRO A 374 0.90 -10.29 19.34
C PRO A 374 2.13 -10.96 18.70
N GLN A 375 1.94 -11.86 17.75
CA GLN A 375 2.99 -12.54 16.99
C GLN A 375 3.05 -12.06 15.53
N GLY A 376 2.27 -11.05 15.18
CA GLY A 376 2.20 -10.51 13.82
C GLY A 376 3.27 -9.47 13.55
N GLY A 377 3.86 -9.51 12.37
CA GLY A 377 4.64 -8.43 11.77
C GLY A 377 3.76 -7.41 11.06
N HIS A 378 4.29 -6.82 9.99
CA HIS A 378 3.57 -5.81 9.22
C HIS A 378 2.20 -6.29 8.74
N LEU A 379 1.19 -5.42 8.85
CA LEU A 379 -0.22 -5.70 8.59
C LEU A 379 -0.88 -6.71 9.56
N GLY A 380 -0.23 -7.04 10.68
CA GLY A 380 -0.68 -8.09 11.59
C GLY A 380 -0.38 -9.51 11.10
N ARG A 381 0.38 -9.65 10.00
CA ARG A 381 0.66 -10.94 9.36
C ARG A 381 1.48 -11.89 10.20
N GLN A 382 1.07 -13.14 10.19
CA GLN A 382 1.85 -14.28 10.64
C GLN A 382 1.70 -15.38 9.57
N VAL A 383 2.80 -15.68 8.87
CA VAL A 383 2.82 -16.39 7.57
C VAL A 383 1.91 -17.61 7.50
N LYS A 384 1.93 -18.48 8.51
CA LYS A 384 1.16 -19.75 8.49
C LYS A 384 -0.21 -19.67 9.15
N VAL A 385 -0.39 -18.77 10.11
CA VAL A 385 -1.60 -18.74 10.96
C VAL A 385 -2.53 -17.60 10.55
N TRP A 386 -1.97 -16.41 10.31
CA TRP A 386 -2.69 -15.20 9.94
C TRP A 386 -2.09 -14.55 8.69
N PRO A 387 -2.11 -15.23 7.52
CA PRO A 387 -1.74 -14.56 6.25
C PRO A 387 -2.79 -13.50 5.88
N ASP A 388 -2.43 -12.55 5.02
CA ASP A 388 -3.31 -11.44 4.63
C ASP A 388 -4.73 -11.86 4.23
N PRO A 389 -4.93 -12.89 3.39
CA PRO A 389 -6.28 -13.29 3.01
C PRO A 389 -7.14 -13.77 4.19
N VAL A 390 -6.53 -14.36 5.22
CA VAL A 390 -7.24 -14.81 6.43
C VAL A 390 -7.62 -13.60 7.29
N ILE A 391 -6.70 -12.66 7.52
CA ILE A 391 -7.01 -11.43 8.26
C ILE A 391 -8.13 -10.66 7.54
N PHE A 392 -8.03 -10.52 6.23
CA PHE A 392 -9.03 -9.82 5.44
C PHE A 392 -10.42 -10.46 5.55
N ARG A 393 -10.51 -11.78 5.38
CA ARG A 393 -11.79 -12.52 5.39
C ARG A 393 -12.37 -12.70 6.79
N GLN A 394 -11.55 -12.88 7.83
CA GLN A 394 -12.02 -13.21 9.17
C GLN A 394 -12.12 -12.00 10.11
N VAL A 395 -11.41 -10.90 9.82
CA VAL A 395 -11.38 -9.71 10.68
C VAL A 395 -12.00 -8.51 9.96
N ILE A 396 -11.50 -8.16 8.78
CA ILE A 396 -11.83 -6.91 8.10
C ILE A 396 -13.23 -6.99 7.45
N ILE A 397 -13.49 -8.01 6.63
CA ILE A 397 -14.80 -8.17 5.97
C ILE A 397 -15.95 -8.25 6.98
N PRO A 398 -15.92 -9.09 8.03
CA PRO A 398 -17.02 -9.17 8.99
C PRO A 398 -17.27 -7.84 9.72
N TRP A 399 -16.22 -7.08 9.99
CA TRP A 399 -16.34 -5.77 10.59
C TRP A 399 -17.00 -4.75 9.63
N LEU A 400 -16.55 -4.73 8.37
CA LEU A 400 -17.15 -3.87 7.34
C LEU A 400 -18.63 -4.21 7.10
N VAL A 401 -18.98 -5.49 6.98
CA VAL A 401 -20.35 -5.97 6.83
C VAL A 401 -21.23 -5.44 7.97
N ARG A 402 -20.78 -5.60 9.23
CA ARG A 402 -21.49 -5.13 10.41
C ARG A 402 -21.66 -3.61 10.39
N LYS A 403 -20.59 -2.85 10.09
CA LYS A 403 -20.62 -1.38 10.12
C LYS A 403 -21.42 -0.78 8.97
N LEU A 404 -21.45 -1.43 7.82
CA LEU A 404 -22.27 -1.02 6.68
C LEU A 404 -23.73 -1.46 6.81
N GLY A 405 -24.10 -2.17 7.88
CA GLY A 405 -25.47 -2.58 8.13
C GLY A 405 -26.00 -3.54 7.06
N VAL A 406 -25.15 -4.45 6.60
CA VAL A 406 -25.55 -5.51 5.67
C VAL A 406 -25.88 -6.73 6.49
N GLU A 407 -27.09 -7.26 6.32
CA GLU A 407 -27.45 -8.54 6.91
C GLU A 407 -26.59 -9.64 6.29
N ALA A 408 -26.00 -10.48 7.10
CA ALA A 408 -25.28 -11.64 6.61
C ALA A 408 -26.31 -12.61 5.97
N GLY A 409 -26.71 -12.28 4.75
CA GLY A 409 -27.65 -13.04 3.96
C GLY A 409 -27.00 -14.33 3.47
N GLY A 410 -27.45 -15.47 3.96
CA GLY A 410 -27.34 -16.76 3.28
C GLY A 410 -26.14 -17.61 3.68
N LYS A 411 -26.44 -18.80 3.87
CA LYS A 411 -25.79 -20.12 4.11
C LYS A 411 -24.28 -20.33 3.82
N GLU A 412 -23.51 -19.35 3.29
CA GLU A 412 -22.09 -19.53 2.92
C GLU A 412 -21.08 -18.85 3.87
N ALA A 413 -21.54 -18.15 4.91
CA ALA A 413 -20.65 -17.54 5.91
C ALA A 413 -20.16 -18.52 7.00
N ARG A 414 -20.32 -19.83 6.79
CA ARG A 414 -19.87 -20.90 7.70
C ARG A 414 -18.94 -21.87 6.98
N MET A 415 -17.78 -21.38 6.50
CA MET A 415 -16.62 -22.23 6.25
C MET A 415 -15.32 -21.45 6.51
#